data_73586adef4edde2d705379443085290f
#
_entry.id   73586adef4edde2d705379443085290f
#
_cell.length_a   1.000
_cell.length_b   1.000
_cell.length_c   1.000
_cell.angle_alpha   90.00
_cell.angle_beta   90.00
_cell.angle_gamma   90.00
#
_symmetry.space_group_name_H-M   'P 1'
#
loop_
_entity.id
_entity.type
_entity.pdbx_description
1 polymer ?
#
loop_
_entity_poly.entity_id
_entity_poly.type
_entity_poly.pdbx_seq_one_letter_code
_entity_poly.pdbx_strand_id
1 'polypeptide(L)'
;MNIGYDFVAKCTSAGVRVHGMLYHLRNMDWDMDILRRITVLLRFVKGGRLVHQGITWVGFVGTYTQMSCQGYSVSLNCECAWAGAEGAQW
;
A
#
# COMPACT_ATOMS: atom_id res chain seq x y z
N MET A 1 24.64 -9.13 -6.20
CA MET A 1 23.45 -8.42 -5.96
C MET A 1 23.71 -7.13 -5.26
N ASN A 2 22.93 -6.17 -5.52
CA ASN A 2 23.12 -4.90 -4.93
C ASN A 2 22.38 -4.85 -3.61
N ILE A 3 23.04 -4.32 -2.60
CA ILE A 3 22.39 -4.19 -1.33
C ILE A 3 21.08 -3.42 -1.41
N GLY A 4 21.01 -2.49 -2.30
CA GLY A 4 19.81 -1.71 -2.46
C GLY A 4 18.58 -2.56 -2.71
N TYR A 5 18.78 -3.74 -3.27
CA TYR A 5 17.63 -4.58 -3.50
C TYR A 5 17.01 -5.04 -2.21
N ASP A 6 17.80 -5.20 -1.20
CA ASP A 6 17.31 -5.77 0.02
C ASP A 6 16.38 -4.84 0.75
N PHE A 7 16.40 -3.59 0.38
CA PHE A 7 15.55 -2.63 1.06
C PHE A 7 14.37 -2.20 0.21
N VAL A 8 14.13 -2.92 -0.86
CA VAL A 8 13.04 -2.53 -1.70
C VAL A 8 11.76 -3.15 -1.23
N ALA A 9 10.73 -2.40 -1.21
CA ALA A 9 9.42 -2.91 -0.89
C ALA A 9 8.93 -3.77 -2.05
N LYS A 10 8.46 -4.94 -1.76
CA LYS A 10 7.86 -5.80 -2.75
C LYS A 10 6.36 -5.75 -2.55
N CYS A 11 5.67 -5.41 -3.59
CA CYS A 11 4.24 -5.19 -3.50
C CYS A 11 3.51 -5.94 -4.59
N THR A 12 2.34 -6.44 -4.25
CA THR A 12 1.46 -7.09 -5.19
C THR A 12 0.05 -6.56 -4.94
N SER A 13 -0.69 -6.37 -6.00
CA SER A 13 -2.05 -5.90 -5.89
C SER A 13 -2.88 -6.57 -6.96
N ALA A 14 -4.07 -7.00 -6.61
CA ALA A 14 -4.95 -7.67 -7.56
C ALA A 14 -6.40 -7.38 -7.22
N GLY A 15 -7.22 -7.29 -8.24
CA GLY A 15 -8.65 -7.17 -8.08
C GLY A 15 -9.31 -8.46 -8.50
N VAL A 16 -10.24 -8.95 -7.69
CA VAL A 16 -10.92 -10.20 -7.97
C VAL A 16 -12.41 -10.00 -7.77
N ARG A 17 -13.19 -10.52 -8.69
CA ARG A 17 -14.63 -10.45 -8.56
C ARG A 17 -15.18 -11.84 -8.27
N VAL A 18 -15.90 -11.97 -7.17
CA VAL A 18 -16.48 -13.25 -6.75
C VAL A 18 -17.92 -12.99 -6.39
N HIS A 19 -18.83 -13.70 -7.04
CA HIS A 19 -20.27 -13.57 -6.78
C HIS A 19 -20.74 -12.11 -6.82
N GLY A 20 -20.22 -11.37 -7.79
CA GLY A 20 -20.61 -9.98 -7.95
C GLY A 20 -19.92 -9.00 -6.99
N MET A 21 -19.13 -9.51 -6.10
CA MET A 21 -18.41 -8.66 -5.15
C MET A 21 -16.99 -8.49 -5.60
N LEU A 22 -16.48 -7.28 -5.51
CA LEU A 22 -15.12 -6.98 -5.91
C LEU A 22 -14.21 -6.95 -4.69
N TYR A 23 -13.15 -7.71 -4.75
CA TYR A 23 -12.18 -7.76 -3.66
C TYR A 23 -10.84 -7.21 -4.13
N HIS A 24 -10.22 -6.42 -3.31
CA HIS A 24 -8.88 -5.91 -3.56
C HIS A 24 -7.92 -6.68 -2.67
N LEU A 25 -7.07 -7.47 -3.30
CA LEU A 25 -6.07 -8.27 -2.61
C LEU A 25 -4.74 -7.54 -2.65
N ARG A 26 -4.07 -7.53 -1.55
CA ARG A 26 -2.89 -6.69 -1.43
C ARG A 26 -1.84 -7.37 -0.56
N ASN A 27 -0.62 -7.39 -1.06
CA ASN A 27 0.51 -7.83 -0.29
C ASN A 27 1.60 -6.78 -0.38
N MET A 28 2.19 -6.43 0.74
CA MET A 28 3.25 -5.46 0.78
C MET A 28 4.33 -5.99 1.72
N ASP A 29 5.48 -6.31 1.13
CA ASP A 29 6.60 -6.83 1.87
C ASP A 29 7.69 -5.81 1.95
N TRP A 30 8.24 -5.63 3.13
CA TRP A 30 9.30 -4.69 3.34
C TRP A 30 10.25 -5.28 4.37
N ASP A 31 11.54 -5.13 4.15
CA ASP A 31 12.53 -5.79 4.99
C ASP A 31 12.78 -5.11 6.32
N MET A 32 11.99 -4.17 6.71
CA MET A 32 12.16 -3.48 7.98
C MET A 32 11.12 -3.98 8.96
N ASP A 33 11.57 -4.79 9.87
CA ASP A 33 10.67 -5.42 10.82
C ASP A 33 9.95 -4.41 11.70
N ILE A 34 10.57 -3.29 11.98
CA ILE A 34 9.97 -2.26 12.80
C ILE A 34 8.64 -1.77 12.21
N LEU A 35 8.51 -1.81 10.89
CA LEU A 35 7.29 -1.30 10.27
C LEU A 35 6.07 -2.11 10.65
N ARG A 36 6.23 -3.37 10.96
CA ARG A 36 5.10 -4.17 11.40
C ARG A 36 4.55 -3.67 12.71
N ARG A 37 5.43 -3.18 13.57
CA ARG A 37 5.03 -2.75 14.90
C ARG A 37 4.35 -1.41 14.90
N ILE A 38 4.58 -0.63 13.87
CA ILE A 38 3.99 0.70 13.78
C ILE A 38 2.94 0.78 12.69
N THR A 39 2.46 -0.35 12.22
CA THR A 39 1.39 -0.39 11.24
C THR A 39 0.07 -0.11 11.93
N VAL A 40 -0.71 0.77 11.36
CA VAL A 40 -1.99 1.18 11.94
C VAL A 40 -3.05 1.29 10.87
N LEU A 41 -4.28 1.21 11.29
CA LEU A 41 -5.43 1.47 10.44
C LEU A 41 -5.88 2.90 10.73
N LEU A 42 -5.85 3.73 9.72
CA LEU A 42 -6.33 5.10 9.84
C LEU A 42 -7.74 5.18 9.27
N ARG A 43 -8.57 5.88 9.98
CA ARG A 43 -9.94 6.13 9.54
C ARG A 43 -10.10 7.63 9.39
N PHE A 44 -10.38 8.06 8.18
CA PHE A 44 -10.53 9.48 7.89
C PHE A 44 -11.99 9.86 7.97
N VAL A 45 -12.30 10.78 8.85
CA VAL A 45 -13.66 11.18 9.15
C VAL A 45 -13.85 12.64 8.81
N LYS A 46 -14.93 12.96 8.15
CA LYS A 46 -15.26 14.35 7.84
C LYS A 46 -16.73 14.57 8.17
N GLY A 47 -16.99 15.56 9.01
CA GLY A 47 -18.36 15.85 9.39
C GLY A 47 -19.03 14.70 10.10
N GLY A 48 -18.28 13.95 10.90
CA GLY A 48 -18.83 12.83 11.63
C GLY A 48 -19.02 11.56 10.80
N ARG A 49 -18.65 11.60 9.54
CA ARG A 49 -18.83 10.45 8.66
C ARG A 49 -17.50 9.90 8.19
N LEU A 50 -17.40 8.58 8.13
CA LEU A 50 -16.21 7.95 7.61
C LEU A 50 -16.14 8.18 6.11
N VAL A 51 -15.02 8.72 5.65
CA VAL A 51 -14.82 8.99 4.23
C VAL A 51 -13.99 7.88 3.58
N HIS A 52 -12.91 7.51 4.23
CA HIS A 52 -12.11 6.38 3.77
C HIS A 52 -11.25 5.89 4.92
N GLN A 53 -10.70 4.70 4.75
CA GLN A 53 -9.81 4.13 5.75
C GLN A 53 -8.70 3.39 5.04
N GLY A 54 -7.58 3.26 5.70
CA GLY A 54 -6.44 2.62 5.06
C GLY A 54 -5.37 2.22 6.04
N ILE A 55 -4.42 1.46 5.54
CA ILE A 55 -3.31 0.93 6.32
C ILE A 55 -2.08 1.74 6.01
N THR A 56 -1.37 2.11 7.04
CA THR A 56 -0.12 2.85 6.90
C THR A 56 0.74 2.65 8.14
N TRP A 57 1.86 3.32 8.20
CA TRP A 57 2.73 3.32 9.35
C TRP A 57 2.64 4.64 10.06
N VAL A 58 2.83 4.60 11.37
CA VAL A 58 2.88 5.82 12.15
C VAL A 58 4.04 6.67 11.62
N GLY A 59 3.77 7.93 11.36
CA GLY A 59 4.78 8.84 10.85
C GLY A 59 4.78 9.02 9.34
N PHE A 60 4.08 8.19 8.62
CA PHE A 60 3.99 8.34 7.18
C PHE A 60 2.78 9.21 6.83
N VAL A 61 2.95 10.12 5.89
CA VAL A 61 1.85 10.98 5.48
C VAL A 61 1.13 10.30 4.32
N GLY A 62 -0.09 9.84 4.58
CA GLY A 62 -0.88 9.13 3.58
C GLY A 62 -1.12 7.69 3.99
N THR A 63 -1.60 6.90 3.06
CA THR A 63 -1.84 5.49 3.28
C THR A 63 -1.28 4.69 2.12
N TYR A 64 -0.83 3.48 2.39
CA TYR A 64 -0.32 2.61 1.34
C TYR A 64 -1.42 1.79 0.69
N THR A 65 -2.47 1.50 1.43
CA THR A 65 -3.63 0.77 0.90
C THR A 65 -4.85 1.39 1.56
N GLN A 66 -5.81 1.82 0.77
CA GLN A 66 -6.98 2.44 1.36
C GLN A 66 -8.24 2.11 0.56
N MET A 67 -9.34 2.20 1.26
CA MET A 67 -10.64 1.98 0.68
C MET A 67 -11.51 3.19 0.96
N SER A 68 -12.20 3.65 -0.07
CA SER A 68 -13.10 4.78 0.05
C SER A 68 -14.52 4.29 0.24
N CYS A 69 -15.30 5.05 1.01
CA CYS A 69 -16.71 4.76 1.15
C CYS A 69 -17.48 5.02 -0.13
N GLN A 70 -16.83 5.60 -1.13
CA GLN A 70 -17.48 5.84 -2.41
C GLN A 70 -17.32 4.68 -3.37
N GLY A 71 -16.76 3.58 -2.93
CA GLY A 71 -16.79 2.36 -3.74
C GLY A 71 -15.53 2.07 -4.54
N TYR A 72 -14.39 2.61 -4.16
CA TYR A 72 -13.13 2.26 -4.81
C TYR A 72 -12.05 2.04 -3.77
N SER A 73 -10.99 1.37 -4.19
CA SER A 73 -9.82 1.21 -3.33
C SER A 73 -8.56 1.51 -4.13
N VAL A 74 -7.52 1.88 -3.42
CA VAL A 74 -6.26 2.30 -4.02
C VAL A 74 -5.12 1.66 -3.26
N SER A 75 -4.09 1.25 -3.96
CA SER A 75 -2.88 0.78 -3.30
C SER A 75 -1.67 1.38 -4.01
N LEU A 76 -0.63 1.59 -3.23
CA LEU A 76 0.61 2.13 -3.72
C LEU A 76 1.62 1.00 -3.81
N ASN A 77 2.14 0.77 -4.99
CA ASN A 77 3.18 -0.20 -5.20
C ASN A 77 4.48 0.52 -5.47
N CYS A 78 5.55 0.05 -4.88
CA CYS A 78 6.83 0.67 -5.09
C CYS A 78 7.64 -0.16 -6.06
N GLU A 79 8.03 0.46 -7.15
CA GLU A 79 8.88 -0.20 -8.06
C GLU A 79 10.17 0.49 -8.22
N CYS A 80 10.42 1.39 -7.39
CA CYS A 80 11.55 2.23 -7.57
C CYS A 80 12.85 1.57 -7.34
N ALA A 81 12.78 0.46 -6.90
CA ALA A 81 13.85 -0.14 -6.44
C ALA A 81 15.06 0.05 -7.15
N TRP A 82 15.22 -0.33 -8.16
CA TRP A 82 16.47 -0.25 -8.70
C TRP A 82 16.36 0.31 -10.01
N ALA A 83 15.51 1.15 -9.99
CA ALA A 83 15.31 1.78 -11.18
C ALA A 83 16.55 2.28 -11.70
N GLY A 84 17.36 2.67 -10.86
CA GLY A 84 18.53 3.23 -11.35
C GLY A 84 19.28 2.33 -12.24
N ALA A 85 18.94 1.14 -12.19
CA ALA A 85 19.61 0.25 -13.00
C ALA A 85 19.06 0.53 -14.31
N GLU A 86 19.50 0.20 -15.17
CA GLU A 86 19.10 0.28 -16.45
C GLU A 86 17.93 0.97 -16.76
N GLY A 87 17.84 2.02 -16.36
CA GLY A 87 16.89 2.80 -16.90
C GLY A 87 15.58 2.34 -16.71
N ALA A 88 15.26 2.37 -15.62
CA ALA A 88 13.99 2.11 -15.38
C ALA A 88 13.18 3.00 -16.17
N GLN A 89 12.52 2.53 -16.97
CA GLN A 89 11.73 3.34 -17.68
C GLN A 89 10.45 3.27 -17.15
N TRP A 90 10.04 3.90 -16.39
CA TRP A 90 8.70 3.87 -15.87
C TRP A 90 7.71 4.62 -16.66
#